data_bb0f32b1940075c5a58ed503b8aa2f35
#
_entry.id   bb0f32b1940075c5a58ed503b8aa2f35
#
_cell.length_a   1.000
_cell.length_b   1.000
_cell.length_c   1.000
_cell.angle_alpha   90.00
_cell.angle_beta   90.00
_cell.angle_gamma   90.00
#
_symmetry.space_group_name_H-M   'P 1'
#
loop_
_entity.id
_entity.type
_entity.pdbx_description
1 polymer ?
#
loop_
_entity_poly.entity_id
_entity_poly.type
_entity_poly.pdbx_seq_one_letter_code
_entity_poly.pdbx_strand_id
1 'polypeptide(L)'
;MKPDHISGAPVSWHLAWQFARPEMRGSVARFRVFLAALMLGVAAIGAVGSIAASMRAGITENARSLLGGDFELSSQHTPPDTALRTELSSLGQSSDVIQMRAMLNTLDGRRKLVELKAVDNAWPLVGQAELSDGLSLEKALSDNNIVIDEALGRALGLVVGDTVRLGDATLRISAFLLYEPDRSISFISFGPRVLVNMDTLTATALRRPGAFITYRSR
;
A
#
# COMPACT_ATOMS: atom_id res chain seq x y z
N MET A 1 -67.06 -39.56 59.90
CA MET A 1 -65.76 -39.69 59.26
C MET A 1 -65.25 -38.26 58.97
N LYS A 2 -64.31 -37.80 59.79
CA LYS A 2 -63.91 -36.38 59.81
C LYS A 2 -62.57 -36.29 59.05
N PRO A 3 -62.37 -35.42 58.05
CA PRO A 3 -61.10 -35.27 57.34
C PRO A 3 -60.09 -34.57 58.25
N ASP A 4 -58.92 -35.16 58.42
CA ASP A 4 -57.78 -34.53 59.13
C ASP A 4 -57.16 -33.43 58.28
N HIS A 5 -57.20 -32.22 58.83
CA HIS A 5 -56.48 -31.08 58.32
C HIS A 5 -55.00 -31.30 58.60
N ILE A 6 -54.21 -31.59 57.60
CA ILE A 6 -52.77 -31.54 57.66
C ILE A 6 -52.36 -30.02 57.71
N SER A 7 -52.10 -29.61 58.96
CA SER A 7 -51.51 -28.26 59.21
C SER A 7 -50.11 -28.22 58.70
N GLY A 8 -49.90 -27.61 57.52
CA GLY A 8 -48.56 -27.32 57.01
C GLY A 8 -47.87 -26.29 57.92
N ALA A 9 -46.80 -26.74 58.58
CA ALA A 9 -45.97 -25.85 59.37
C ALA A 9 -45.44 -24.71 58.51
N PRO A 10 -45.46 -23.46 58.99
CA PRO A 10 -44.95 -22.33 58.23
C PRO A 10 -43.41 -22.52 57.96
N VAL A 11 -43.07 -22.63 56.70
CA VAL A 11 -41.68 -22.69 56.30
C VAL A 11 -41.02 -21.38 56.76
N SER A 12 -40.16 -21.49 57.79
CA SER A 12 -39.48 -20.29 58.29
C SER A 12 -38.46 -19.80 57.24
N TRP A 13 -38.67 -18.56 56.81
CA TRP A 13 -37.77 -17.88 55.88
C TRP A 13 -36.29 -17.94 56.27
N HIS A 14 -36.04 -18.07 57.55
CA HIS A 14 -34.69 -18.25 58.09
C HIS A 14 -34.04 -19.59 57.71
N LEU A 15 -34.78 -20.64 57.69
CA LEU A 15 -34.31 -21.97 57.21
C LEU A 15 -34.08 -21.95 55.71
N ALA A 16 -34.97 -21.36 54.92
CA ALA A 16 -34.79 -21.21 53.49
C ALA A 16 -33.51 -20.42 53.13
N TRP A 17 -33.20 -19.37 53.87
CA TRP A 17 -31.95 -18.59 53.72
C TRP A 17 -30.71 -19.39 54.15
N GLN A 18 -30.76 -20.20 55.15
CA GLN A 18 -29.64 -21.03 55.64
C GLN A 18 -29.23 -22.09 54.61
N PHE A 19 -30.19 -22.66 53.88
CA PHE A 19 -29.93 -23.63 52.82
C PHE A 19 -29.57 -22.98 51.48
N ALA A 20 -30.11 -21.84 51.16
CA ALA A 20 -29.80 -21.12 49.92
C ALA A 20 -28.37 -20.53 49.86
N ARG A 21 -27.83 -20.14 51.02
CA ARG A 21 -26.51 -19.50 51.12
C ARG A 21 -25.31 -20.36 50.63
N PRO A 22 -25.18 -21.65 51.03
CA PRO A 22 -24.08 -22.49 50.54
C PRO A 22 -24.25 -22.88 49.05
N GLU A 23 -25.47 -23.04 48.56
CA GLU A 23 -25.75 -23.33 47.16
C GLU A 23 -25.42 -22.15 46.24
N MET A 24 -25.71 -20.93 46.68
CA MET A 24 -25.35 -19.73 45.95
C MET A 24 -23.83 -19.53 45.80
N ARG A 25 -23.01 -19.94 46.77
CA ARG A 25 -21.55 -19.81 46.66
C ARG A 25 -20.95 -20.70 45.58
N GLY A 26 -21.42 -21.92 45.40
CA GLY A 26 -20.96 -22.81 44.33
C GLY A 26 -21.50 -22.42 42.94
N SER A 27 -22.75 -21.93 42.90
CA SER A 27 -23.39 -21.44 41.68
C SER A 27 -22.77 -20.14 41.16
N VAL A 28 -22.41 -19.21 42.07
CA VAL A 28 -21.78 -17.95 41.70
C VAL A 28 -20.40 -18.17 41.07
N ALA A 29 -19.61 -19.13 41.55
CA ALA A 29 -18.31 -19.44 40.95
C ALA A 29 -18.45 -19.98 39.51
N ARG A 30 -19.39 -20.89 39.27
CA ARG A 30 -19.70 -21.41 37.91
C ARG A 30 -20.28 -20.34 37.00
N PHE A 31 -21.15 -19.47 37.53
CA PHE A 31 -21.69 -18.34 36.77
C PHE A 31 -20.62 -17.33 36.38
N ARG A 32 -19.66 -17.05 37.27
CA ARG A 32 -18.51 -16.16 36.94
C ARG A 32 -17.65 -16.74 35.82
N VAL A 33 -17.38 -18.04 35.81
CA VAL A 33 -16.64 -18.70 34.71
C VAL A 33 -17.40 -18.58 33.37
N PHE A 34 -18.71 -18.85 33.43
CA PHE A 34 -19.58 -18.70 32.25
C PHE A 34 -19.59 -17.26 31.73
N LEU A 35 -19.74 -16.27 32.62
CA LEU A 35 -19.72 -14.84 32.27
C LEU A 35 -18.38 -14.44 31.70
N ALA A 36 -17.26 -14.90 32.29
CA ALA A 36 -15.92 -14.66 31.79
C ALA A 36 -15.70 -15.23 30.37
N ALA A 37 -16.19 -16.48 30.14
CA ALA A 37 -16.11 -17.07 28.81
C ALA A 37 -16.95 -16.32 27.78
N LEU A 38 -18.15 -15.86 28.16
CA LEU A 38 -19.00 -15.05 27.31
C LEU A 38 -18.35 -13.68 26.98
N MET A 39 -17.82 -13.02 28.01
CA MET A 39 -17.08 -11.74 27.82
C MET A 39 -15.86 -11.93 26.92
N LEU A 40 -15.10 -13.00 27.09
CA LEU A 40 -13.95 -13.30 26.24
C LEU A 40 -14.36 -13.51 24.79
N GLY A 41 -15.45 -14.25 24.56
CA GLY A 41 -16.00 -14.46 23.22
C GLY A 41 -16.43 -13.17 22.53
N VAL A 42 -17.18 -12.34 23.26
CA VAL A 42 -17.62 -11.03 22.74
C VAL A 42 -16.42 -10.09 22.49
N ALA A 43 -15.45 -10.07 23.43
CA ALA A 43 -14.23 -9.27 23.28
C ALA A 43 -13.39 -9.72 22.07
N ALA A 44 -13.28 -11.02 21.82
CA ALA A 44 -12.56 -11.53 20.66
C ALA A 44 -13.21 -11.11 19.34
N ILE A 45 -14.54 -11.22 19.24
CA ILE A 45 -15.30 -10.78 18.05
C ILE A 45 -15.15 -9.26 17.86
N GLY A 46 -15.29 -8.49 18.94
CA GLY A 46 -15.12 -7.03 18.93
C GLY A 46 -13.72 -6.61 18.51
N ALA A 47 -12.68 -7.30 18.99
CA ALA A 47 -11.29 -7.02 18.62
C ALA A 47 -11.05 -7.25 17.12
N VAL A 48 -11.50 -8.36 16.56
CA VAL A 48 -11.38 -8.66 15.13
C VAL A 48 -12.15 -7.61 14.30
N GLY A 49 -13.37 -7.28 14.72
CA GLY A 49 -14.18 -6.25 14.06
C GLY A 49 -13.53 -4.87 14.07
N SER A 50 -12.93 -4.49 15.21
CA SER A 50 -12.22 -3.21 15.35
C SER A 50 -10.97 -3.15 14.46
N ILE A 51 -10.18 -4.22 14.40
CA ILE A 51 -9.01 -4.31 13.52
C ILE A 51 -9.44 -4.19 12.05
N ALA A 52 -10.47 -4.94 11.65
CA ALA A 52 -10.98 -4.88 10.28
C ALA A 52 -11.51 -3.48 9.90
N ALA A 53 -12.21 -2.81 10.82
CA ALA A 53 -12.70 -1.45 10.62
C ALA A 53 -11.54 -0.43 10.50
N SER A 54 -10.53 -0.53 11.37
CA SER A 54 -9.35 0.32 11.32
C SER A 54 -8.56 0.14 10.03
N MET A 55 -8.40 -1.11 9.56
CA MET A 55 -7.75 -1.37 8.27
C MET A 55 -8.53 -0.77 7.10
N ARG A 56 -9.86 -0.93 7.08
CA ARG A 56 -10.70 -0.32 6.03
C ARG A 56 -10.61 1.20 6.05
N ALA A 57 -10.71 1.81 7.22
CA ALA A 57 -10.58 3.26 7.37
C ALA A 57 -9.22 3.75 6.87
N GLY A 58 -8.12 3.10 7.26
CA GLY A 58 -6.78 3.43 6.81
C GLY A 58 -6.59 3.30 5.30
N ILE A 59 -7.15 2.26 4.68
CA ILE A 59 -7.10 2.09 3.22
C ILE A 59 -7.91 3.20 2.53
N THR A 60 -9.12 3.52 3.01
CA THR A 60 -9.97 4.54 2.39
C THR A 60 -9.36 5.93 2.53
N GLU A 61 -8.80 6.25 3.69
CA GLU A 61 -8.17 7.54 3.96
C GLU A 61 -6.90 7.74 3.13
N ASN A 62 -6.14 6.68 2.92
CA ASN A 62 -4.89 6.71 2.16
C ASN A 62 -5.04 6.26 0.69
N ALA A 63 -6.24 5.91 0.23
CA ALA A 63 -6.46 5.39 -1.12
C ALA A 63 -5.93 6.36 -2.19
N ARG A 64 -6.17 7.65 -2.01
CA ARG A 64 -5.71 8.70 -2.92
C ARG A 64 -4.18 8.76 -3.04
N SER A 65 -3.48 8.61 -1.94
CA SER A 65 -2.01 8.60 -1.94
C SER A 65 -1.43 7.29 -2.48
N LEU A 66 -2.12 6.16 -2.23
CA LEU A 66 -1.70 4.85 -2.73
C LEU A 66 -1.92 4.70 -4.25
N LEU A 67 -3.00 5.27 -4.77
CA LEU A 67 -3.29 5.31 -6.21
C LEU A 67 -2.48 6.40 -6.93
N GLY A 68 -2.04 7.43 -6.20
CA GLY A 68 -1.40 8.61 -6.78
C GLY A 68 -2.38 9.51 -7.54
N GLY A 69 -3.69 9.39 -7.28
CA GLY A 69 -4.77 10.15 -7.89
C GLY A 69 -6.13 9.67 -7.41
N ASP A 70 -7.21 10.33 -7.88
CA ASP A 70 -8.59 9.95 -7.58
C ASP A 70 -9.05 8.74 -8.39
N PHE A 71 -8.49 8.58 -9.62
CA PHE A 71 -8.74 7.47 -10.53
C PHE A 71 -7.43 7.00 -11.15
N GLU A 72 -7.33 5.73 -11.45
CA GLU A 72 -6.22 5.16 -12.22
C GLU A 72 -6.77 4.27 -13.33
N LEU A 73 -6.41 4.62 -14.56
CA LEU A 73 -6.61 3.75 -15.73
C LEU A 73 -5.30 3.04 -16.01
N SER A 74 -5.28 1.72 -15.85
CA SER A 74 -4.11 0.88 -16.11
C SER A 74 -4.34 0.00 -17.33
N SER A 75 -3.40 0.03 -18.26
CA SER A 75 -3.42 -0.83 -19.45
C SER A 75 -2.06 -1.51 -19.62
N GLN A 76 -2.09 -2.77 -20.07
CA GLN A 76 -0.88 -3.55 -20.35
C GLN A 76 -0.67 -3.68 -21.85
N HIS A 77 0.58 -3.55 -22.28
CA HIS A 77 1.04 -3.73 -23.68
C HIS A 77 0.56 -2.68 -24.68
N THR A 78 -0.62 -2.12 -24.54
CA THR A 78 -1.20 -1.13 -25.46
C THR A 78 -1.48 0.17 -24.72
N PRO A 79 -1.13 1.33 -25.25
CA PRO A 79 -1.52 2.61 -24.65
C PRO A 79 -3.05 2.69 -24.51
N PRO A 80 -3.57 3.36 -23.46
CA PRO A 80 -5.00 3.64 -23.35
C PRO A 80 -5.52 4.37 -24.59
N ASP A 81 -6.78 4.11 -24.93
CA ASP A 81 -7.45 4.78 -26.05
C ASP A 81 -7.41 6.31 -25.88
N THR A 82 -7.14 7.00 -26.96
CA THR A 82 -7.09 8.47 -27.01
C THR A 82 -8.43 9.10 -26.60
N ALA A 83 -9.56 8.47 -26.91
CA ALA A 83 -10.88 8.93 -26.47
C ALA A 83 -11.02 8.92 -24.95
N LEU A 84 -10.62 7.81 -24.30
CA LEU A 84 -10.63 7.68 -22.84
C LEU A 84 -9.67 8.68 -22.17
N ARG A 85 -8.50 8.90 -22.75
CA ARG A 85 -7.54 9.89 -22.21
C ARG A 85 -8.09 11.32 -22.28
N THR A 86 -8.75 11.67 -23.39
CA THR A 86 -9.38 12.97 -23.55
C THR A 86 -10.53 13.15 -22.54
N GLU A 87 -11.31 12.12 -22.29
CA GLU A 87 -12.36 12.14 -21.30
C GLU A 87 -11.81 12.31 -19.88
N LEU A 88 -10.77 11.55 -19.51
CA LEU A 88 -10.08 11.71 -18.22
C LEU A 88 -9.51 13.13 -18.05
N SER A 89 -8.86 13.68 -19.06
CA SER A 89 -8.29 15.03 -19.00
C SER A 89 -9.36 16.13 -18.89
N SER A 90 -10.61 15.84 -19.27
CA SER A 90 -11.74 16.75 -19.07
C SER A 90 -12.26 16.78 -17.64
N LEU A 91 -12.00 15.73 -16.85
CA LEU A 91 -12.42 15.62 -15.44
C LEU A 91 -11.46 16.33 -14.48
N GLY A 92 -10.23 16.59 -14.88
CA GLY A 92 -9.25 17.24 -14.03
C GLY A 92 -7.83 17.15 -14.55
N GLN A 93 -6.86 17.41 -13.68
CA GLN A 93 -5.46 17.27 -14.01
C GLN A 93 -5.12 15.79 -14.13
N SER A 94 -4.50 15.40 -15.23
CA SER A 94 -4.09 14.02 -15.49
C SER A 94 -2.59 13.90 -15.59
N SER A 95 -2.06 12.74 -15.23
CA SER A 95 -0.65 12.38 -15.36
C SER A 95 -0.51 10.99 -15.97
N ASP A 96 0.39 10.88 -16.92
CA ASP A 96 0.72 9.63 -17.58
C ASP A 96 2.03 9.06 -17.06
N VAL A 97 2.01 7.78 -16.75
CA VAL A 97 3.15 7.03 -16.28
C VAL A 97 3.31 5.76 -17.10
N ILE A 98 4.53 5.48 -17.53
CA ILE A 98 4.88 4.24 -18.22
C ILE A 98 5.84 3.45 -17.34
N GLN A 99 5.51 2.21 -17.04
CA GLN A 99 6.34 1.33 -16.24
C GLN A 99 6.75 0.10 -17.04
N MET A 100 8.02 -0.27 -16.92
CA MET A 100 8.56 -1.48 -17.55
C MET A 100 9.79 -1.96 -16.82
N ARG A 101 10.21 -3.19 -17.10
CA ARG A 101 11.50 -3.69 -16.62
C ARG A 101 12.56 -3.42 -17.68
N ALA A 102 13.72 -3.00 -17.22
CA ALA A 102 14.84 -2.74 -18.08
C ALA A 102 16.16 -3.21 -17.45
N MET A 103 17.16 -3.41 -18.29
CA MET A 103 18.52 -3.70 -17.82
C MET A 103 19.33 -2.41 -17.82
N LEU A 104 19.72 -1.96 -16.64
CA LEU A 104 20.67 -0.86 -16.49
C LEU A 104 22.10 -1.42 -16.55
N ASN A 105 22.94 -0.81 -17.36
CA ASN A 105 24.33 -1.19 -17.53
C ASN A 105 25.23 -0.02 -17.10
N THR A 106 26.23 -0.33 -16.30
CA THR A 106 27.30 0.62 -15.98
C THR A 106 28.38 0.59 -17.09
N LEU A 107 29.21 1.62 -17.18
CA LEU A 107 30.26 1.69 -18.18
C LEU A 107 31.35 0.62 -17.98
N ASP A 108 31.53 0.13 -16.75
CA ASP A 108 32.45 -0.96 -16.40
C ASP A 108 31.84 -2.35 -16.62
N GLY A 109 30.65 -2.46 -17.20
CA GLY A 109 30.02 -3.71 -17.62
C GLY A 109 29.15 -4.40 -16.57
N ARG A 110 28.99 -3.86 -15.36
CA ARG A 110 28.02 -4.36 -14.38
C ARG A 110 26.59 -4.14 -14.87
N ARG A 111 25.70 -5.08 -14.56
CA ARG A 111 24.30 -5.03 -15.03
C ARG A 111 23.35 -5.29 -13.87
N LYS A 112 22.23 -4.58 -13.87
CA LYS A 112 21.17 -4.80 -12.89
C LYS A 112 19.81 -4.66 -13.54
N LEU A 113 18.90 -5.60 -13.25
CA LEU A 113 17.51 -5.47 -13.62
C LEU A 113 16.89 -4.39 -12.73
N VAL A 114 16.23 -3.43 -13.36
CA VAL A 114 15.61 -2.29 -12.70
C VAL A 114 14.14 -2.14 -13.12
N GLU A 115 13.36 -1.52 -12.28
CA GLU A 115 12.01 -1.11 -12.60
C GLU A 115 12.05 0.34 -13.11
N LEU A 116 11.96 0.48 -14.43
CA LEU A 116 11.96 1.77 -15.10
C LEU A 116 10.56 2.37 -15.05
N LYS A 117 10.47 3.60 -14.59
CA LYS A 117 9.26 4.42 -14.58
C LYS A 117 9.53 5.72 -15.32
N ALA A 118 8.85 5.90 -16.44
CA ALA A 118 8.82 7.17 -17.14
C ALA A 118 7.61 7.97 -16.69
N VAL A 119 7.82 9.23 -16.40
CA VAL A 119 6.80 10.16 -15.88
C VAL A 119 6.69 11.38 -16.76
N ASP A 120 5.50 11.96 -16.81
CA ASP A 120 5.26 13.27 -17.42
C ASP A 120 5.53 14.41 -16.43
N ASN A 121 5.35 15.65 -16.90
CA ASN A 121 5.60 16.83 -16.09
C ASN A 121 4.54 17.07 -15.00
N ALA A 122 3.39 16.39 -15.08
CA ALA A 122 2.32 16.51 -14.10
C ALA A 122 2.51 15.55 -12.90
N TRP A 123 3.35 14.53 -13.05
CA TRP A 123 3.65 13.58 -11.98
C TRP A 123 4.56 14.20 -10.90
N PRO A 124 4.31 13.91 -9.62
CA PRO A 124 3.19 13.18 -9.04
C PRO A 124 1.97 14.08 -8.81
N LEU A 125 0.75 13.58 -9.07
CA LEU A 125 -0.49 14.33 -8.81
C LEU A 125 -0.79 14.46 -7.31
N VAL A 126 -0.34 13.50 -6.51
CA VAL A 126 -0.54 13.45 -5.06
C VAL A 126 0.80 13.18 -4.39
N GLY A 127 1.12 13.98 -3.36
CA GLY A 127 2.39 13.88 -2.64
C GLY A 127 3.55 14.55 -3.37
N GLN A 128 4.75 14.26 -2.93
CA GLN A 128 6.00 14.76 -3.55
C GLN A 128 7.04 13.65 -3.56
N ALA A 129 7.80 13.58 -4.63
CA ALA A 129 8.98 12.72 -4.69
C ALA A 129 10.14 13.42 -3.97
N GLU A 130 10.82 12.69 -3.09
CA GLU A 130 11.99 13.21 -2.38
C GLU A 130 13.26 12.70 -3.06
N LEU A 131 14.13 13.64 -3.43
CA LEU A 131 15.41 13.39 -4.07
C LEU A 131 16.56 13.79 -3.16
N SER A 132 17.73 13.15 -3.34
CA SER A 132 18.96 13.65 -2.73
C SER A 132 19.22 15.08 -3.21
N ASP A 133 19.91 15.86 -2.37
CA ASP A 133 20.33 17.23 -2.69
C ASP A 133 19.20 18.27 -2.85
N GLY A 134 17.94 17.89 -2.55
CA GLY A 134 16.80 18.83 -2.60
C GLY A 134 16.48 19.36 -4.00
N LEU A 135 16.91 18.68 -5.06
CA LEU A 135 16.60 19.04 -6.44
C LEU A 135 15.11 18.86 -6.73
N SER A 136 14.54 19.78 -7.51
CA SER A 136 13.19 19.55 -8.05
C SER A 136 13.22 18.41 -9.08
N LEU A 137 12.16 17.61 -9.11
CA LEU A 137 12.03 16.47 -10.01
C LEU A 137 12.21 16.87 -11.49
N GLU A 138 11.61 18.00 -11.87
CA GLU A 138 11.72 18.56 -13.24
C GLU A 138 13.17 18.80 -13.65
N LYS A 139 13.97 19.42 -12.77
CA LYS A 139 15.40 19.65 -13.03
C LYS A 139 16.19 18.33 -13.02
N ALA A 140 15.84 17.42 -12.12
CA ALA A 140 16.52 16.13 -11.99
C ALA A 140 16.27 15.23 -13.21
N LEU A 141 15.14 15.36 -13.89
CA LEU A 141 14.78 14.58 -15.07
C LEU A 141 14.95 15.37 -16.39
N SER A 142 15.51 16.58 -16.35
CA SER A 142 15.79 17.35 -17.58
C SER A 142 16.87 16.66 -18.42
N ASP A 143 16.83 16.94 -19.72
CA ASP A 143 17.78 16.38 -20.69
C ASP A 143 17.90 14.83 -20.62
N ASN A 144 19.11 14.32 -20.74
CA ASN A 144 19.41 12.89 -20.63
C ASN A 144 19.74 12.46 -19.20
N ASN A 145 19.07 13.03 -18.22
CA ASN A 145 19.25 12.69 -16.83
C ASN A 145 18.34 11.54 -16.37
N ILE A 146 18.79 10.88 -15.32
CA ILE A 146 18.11 9.75 -14.71
C ILE A 146 18.20 9.86 -13.19
N VAL A 147 17.12 9.55 -12.51
CA VAL A 147 17.08 9.42 -11.05
C VAL A 147 17.00 7.95 -10.70
N ILE A 148 17.86 7.47 -9.83
CA ILE A 148 17.93 6.06 -9.45
C ILE A 148 17.70 5.90 -7.96
N ASP A 149 17.14 4.75 -7.57
CA ASP A 149 17.00 4.36 -6.16
C ASP A 149 18.37 4.35 -5.48
N GLU A 150 18.46 4.90 -4.27
CA GLU A 150 19.71 4.94 -3.48
C GLU A 150 20.30 3.56 -3.26
N ALA A 151 19.44 2.53 -3.06
CA ALA A 151 19.90 1.15 -2.93
C ALA A 151 20.58 0.62 -4.20
N LEU A 152 20.14 1.08 -5.39
CA LEU A 152 20.79 0.76 -6.66
C LEU A 152 22.18 1.41 -6.75
N GLY A 153 22.27 2.67 -6.35
CA GLY A 153 23.54 3.41 -6.27
C GLY A 153 24.54 2.68 -5.39
N ARG A 154 24.14 2.31 -4.18
CA ARG A 154 24.98 1.54 -3.26
C ARG A 154 25.37 0.16 -3.82
N ALA A 155 24.44 -0.57 -4.41
CA ALA A 155 24.68 -1.92 -4.94
C ALA A 155 25.65 -1.94 -6.14
N LEU A 156 25.67 -0.89 -6.94
CA LEU A 156 26.53 -0.73 -8.10
C LEU A 156 27.69 0.24 -7.88
N GLY A 157 27.88 0.80 -6.67
CA GLY A 157 28.90 1.79 -6.38
C GLY A 157 28.82 3.03 -7.26
N LEU A 158 27.61 3.47 -7.58
CA LEU A 158 27.33 4.65 -8.43
C LEU A 158 27.11 5.89 -7.55
N VAL A 159 27.56 7.02 -8.06
CA VAL A 159 27.37 8.32 -7.41
C VAL A 159 26.65 9.29 -8.37
N VAL A 160 26.11 10.39 -7.83
CA VAL A 160 25.55 11.46 -8.63
C VAL A 160 26.61 12.01 -9.57
N GLY A 161 26.28 12.17 -10.83
CA GLY A 161 27.18 12.57 -11.90
C GLY A 161 27.70 11.43 -12.76
N ASP A 162 27.64 10.18 -12.29
CA ASP A 162 28.04 9.02 -13.07
C ASP A 162 27.12 8.80 -14.27
N THR A 163 27.67 8.12 -15.26
CA THR A 163 26.97 7.82 -16.51
C THR A 163 26.64 6.32 -16.57
N VAL A 164 25.41 6.01 -16.95
CA VAL A 164 24.90 4.64 -17.13
C VAL A 164 24.23 4.50 -18.49
N ARG A 165 24.08 3.26 -18.95
CA ARG A 165 23.40 2.96 -20.21
C ARG A 165 22.10 2.21 -19.92
N LEU A 166 21.02 2.72 -20.53
CA LEU A 166 19.69 2.13 -20.45
C LEU A 166 19.11 2.00 -21.87
N GLY A 167 18.98 0.75 -22.35
CA GLY A 167 18.68 0.53 -23.76
C GLY A 167 19.78 1.10 -24.65
N ASP A 168 19.39 1.92 -25.61
CA ASP A 168 20.28 2.59 -26.55
C ASP A 168 20.78 3.98 -26.05
N ALA A 169 20.19 4.49 -24.93
CA ALA A 169 20.55 5.79 -24.37
C ALA A 169 21.68 5.70 -23.33
N THR A 170 22.53 6.73 -23.34
CA THR A 170 23.53 6.98 -22.30
C THR A 170 23.03 8.14 -21.44
N LEU A 171 22.86 7.89 -20.15
CA LEU A 171 22.16 8.78 -19.22
C LEU A 171 23.06 9.12 -18.03
N ARG A 172 22.93 10.35 -17.53
CA ARG A 172 23.66 10.82 -16.34
C ARG A 172 22.78 10.73 -15.10
N ILE A 173 23.31 10.20 -14.02
CA ILE A 173 22.64 10.19 -12.72
C ILE A 173 22.64 11.61 -12.16
N SER A 174 21.45 12.17 -12.01
CA SER A 174 21.25 13.54 -11.48
C SER A 174 20.99 13.58 -9.98
N ALA A 175 20.31 12.56 -9.45
CA ALA A 175 19.97 12.45 -8.04
C ALA A 175 19.64 11.01 -7.65
N PHE A 176 19.61 10.74 -6.35
CA PHE A 176 19.03 9.52 -5.80
C PHE A 176 17.57 9.75 -5.38
N LEU A 177 16.72 8.77 -5.65
CA LEU A 177 15.33 8.72 -5.20
C LEU A 177 15.31 8.22 -3.75
N LEU A 178 14.83 9.05 -2.84
CA LEU A 178 14.67 8.74 -1.41
C LEU A 178 13.26 8.28 -1.09
N TYR A 179 12.26 8.97 -1.67
CA TYR A 179 10.85 8.65 -1.47
C TYR A 179 10.05 8.84 -2.76
N GLU A 180 9.14 7.90 -3.03
CA GLU A 180 8.20 7.91 -4.16
C GLU A 180 6.76 7.79 -3.60
N PRO A 181 5.89 8.82 -3.82
CA PRO A 181 4.59 8.88 -3.12
C PRO A 181 3.61 7.80 -3.56
N ASP A 182 3.64 7.39 -4.82
CA ASP A 182 2.72 6.39 -5.40
C ASP A 182 3.38 5.00 -5.56
N ARG A 183 4.41 4.74 -4.77
CA ARG A 183 5.04 3.42 -4.74
C ARG A 183 4.09 2.45 -4.06
N SER A 184 3.34 1.69 -4.85
CA SER A 184 2.53 0.58 -4.35
C SER A 184 3.41 -0.33 -3.50
N ILE A 185 2.97 -0.64 -2.28
CA ILE A 185 3.56 -1.67 -1.44
C ILE A 185 3.21 -3.03 -2.09
N SER A 186 3.78 -3.27 -3.25
CA SER A 186 3.75 -4.60 -3.83
C SER A 186 4.81 -5.39 -3.12
N PHE A 187 4.42 -6.45 -2.43
CA PHE A 187 5.35 -7.41 -1.83
C PHE A 187 6.28 -8.04 -2.85
N ILE A 188 6.05 -7.79 -4.13
CA ILE A 188 6.87 -8.23 -5.26
C ILE A 188 7.46 -6.97 -5.92
N SER A 189 8.44 -6.36 -5.26
CA SER A 189 9.30 -5.37 -5.93
C SER A 189 10.26 -6.13 -6.83
N PHE A 190 10.11 -5.97 -8.14
CA PHE A 190 10.93 -6.69 -9.13
C PHE A 190 12.33 -6.09 -9.34
N GLY A 191 12.69 -5.04 -8.60
CA GLY A 191 13.98 -4.39 -8.69
C GLY A 191 13.98 -2.95 -8.16
N PRO A 192 15.17 -2.35 -8.05
CA PRO A 192 15.31 -0.95 -7.67
C PRO A 192 14.68 -0.04 -8.73
N ARG A 193 14.09 1.07 -8.26
CA ARG A 193 13.41 2.05 -9.10
C ARG A 193 14.40 2.91 -9.87
N VAL A 194 14.01 3.24 -11.09
CA VAL A 194 14.69 4.20 -11.96
C VAL A 194 13.64 5.11 -12.57
N LEU A 195 13.80 6.43 -12.43
CA LEU A 195 12.91 7.43 -12.99
C LEU A 195 13.56 8.12 -14.17
N VAL A 196 12.79 8.34 -15.23
CA VAL A 196 13.14 9.12 -16.41
C VAL A 196 11.95 9.98 -16.85
N ASN A 197 12.15 10.97 -17.67
CA ASN A 197 11.05 11.64 -18.37
C ASN A 197 10.62 10.85 -19.62
N MET A 198 9.52 11.26 -20.25
CA MET A 198 8.96 10.56 -21.42
C MET A 198 9.88 10.63 -22.66
N ASP A 199 10.60 11.75 -22.83
CA ASP A 199 11.53 11.94 -23.96
C ASP A 199 12.75 11.05 -23.81
N THR A 200 13.31 10.98 -22.61
CA THR A 200 14.40 10.05 -22.28
C THR A 200 14.00 8.60 -22.48
N LEU A 201 12.77 8.20 -22.08
CA LEU A 201 12.27 6.85 -22.37
C LEU A 201 12.26 6.58 -23.88
N THR A 202 11.85 7.54 -24.68
CA THR A 202 11.84 7.39 -26.15
C THR A 202 13.25 7.20 -26.69
N ALA A 203 14.21 7.96 -26.19
CA ALA A 203 15.63 7.84 -26.57
C ALA A 203 16.25 6.49 -26.21
N THR A 204 15.75 5.79 -25.16
CA THR A 204 16.23 4.46 -24.80
C THR A 204 15.88 3.36 -25.80
N ALA A 205 14.94 3.59 -26.71
CA ALA A 205 14.38 2.61 -27.66
C ALA A 205 13.88 1.31 -27.01
N LEU A 206 13.52 1.35 -25.73
CA LEU A 206 13.02 0.17 -24.98
C LEU A 206 11.55 -0.16 -25.28
N ARG A 207 10.79 0.78 -25.84
CA ARG A 207 9.39 0.56 -26.26
C ARG A 207 9.34 -0.24 -27.55
N ARG A 208 9.51 -1.55 -27.45
CA ARG A 208 9.48 -2.48 -28.61
C ARG A 208 8.26 -3.38 -28.52
N PRO A 209 7.72 -3.85 -29.69
CA PRO A 209 6.67 -4.87 -29.69
C PRO A 209 7.10 -6.09 -28.87
N GLY A 210 6.20 -6.54 -27.97
CA GLY A 210 6.48 -7.67 -27.06
C GLY A 210 7.14 -7.28 -25.73
N ALA A 211 7.49 -6.03 -25.50
CA ALA A 211 7.92 -5.57 -24.18
C ALA A 211 6.75 -5.55 -23.19
N PHE A 212 6.97 -6.00 -21.96
CA PHE A 212 6.00 -5.90 -20.87
C PHE A 212 5.95 -4.47 -20.36
N ILE A 213 5.05 -3.69 -20.93
CA ILE A 213 4.85 -2.27 -20.61
C ILE A 213 3.50 -2.11 -19.92
N THR A 214 3.48 -1.40 -18.81
CA THR A 214 2.26 -0.98 -18.13
C THR A 214 2.11 0.52 -18.31
N TYR A 215 1.00 0.95 -18.88
CA TYR A 215 0.60 2.34 -19.01
C TYR A 215 -0.38 2.67 -17.91
N ARG A 216 -0.19 3.78 -17.24
CA ARG A 216 -1.09 4.29 -16.20
C ARG A 216 -1.40 5.74 -16.48
N SER A 217 -2.69 6.08 -16.52
CA SER A 217 -3.19 7.46 -16.57
C SER A 217 -4.01 7.70 -15.32
N ARG A 218 -3.75 8.77 -14.63
CA ARG A 218 -4.36 9.10 -13.34
C ARG A 218 -4.98 10.47 -13.39
#